data_b2b590ae3e64150a826f2a465f244cd2
#
_entry.id   b2b590ae3e64150a826f2a465f244cd2
#
_cell.length_a   1.000
_cell.length_b   1.000
_cell.length_c   1.000
_cell.angle_alpha   90.00
_cell.angle_beta   90.00
_cell.angle_gamma   90.00
#
_symmetry.space_group_name_H-M   'P 1'
#
loop_
_entity.id
_entity.type
_entity.pdbx_description
1 polymer ?
#
loop_
_entity_poly.entity_id
_entity_poly.type
_entity_poly.pdbx_seq_one_letter_code
_entity_poly.pdbx_strand_id
1 'polypeptide(L)'
;MLEQARRLDHVGVTLGGIAETLLEERHFTNIEPSLDMTAQARKLANGRVDAWCGLKQSASQAWELIGRDPSDMEMGAEILPVSIWIAASLPVPPDLVEELRRRFAALQRDGTIARIFSGLR
;
A
#
# COMPACT_ATOMS: atom_id res chain seq x y z
N MET A 1 -7.46 16.43 -7.08
CA MET A 1 -7.49 14.95 -7.15
C MET A 1 -7.87 14.33 -5.82
N LEU A 2 -7.17 14.58 -4.72
CA LEU A 2 -7.63 14.09 -3.42
C LEU A 2 -9.01 14.68 -3.04
N GLU A 3 -9.24 15.93 -3.38
CA GLU A 3 -10.56 16.57 -3.19
C GLU A 3 -11.68 15.94 -4.01
N GLN A 4 -11.38 15.33 -5.15
CA GLN A 4 -12.37 14.58 -5.91
C GLN A 4 -12.81 13.31 -5.17
N ALA A 5 -11.90 12.67 -4.46
CA ALA A 5 -12.20 11.48 -3.65
C ALA A 5 -13.20 11.77 -2.52
N ARG A 6 -13.27 13.02 -2.01
CA ARG A 6 -14.28 13.42 -1.03
C ARG A 6 -15.71 13.36 -1.55
N ARG A 7 -15.87 13.41 -2.87
CA ARG A 7 -17.19 13.43 -3.53
C ARG A 7 -17.68 12.03 -3.89
N LEU A 8 -16.83 11.02 -3.71
CA LEU A 8 -17.22 9.64 -3.91
C LEU A 8 -18.07 9.17 -2.73
N ASP A 9 -18.92 8.19 -2.97
CA ASP A 9 -19.75 7.63 -1.91
C ASP A 9 -18.91 6.79 -0.94
N HIS A 10 -17.98 5.99 -1.46
CA HIS A 10 -17.15 5.10 -0.65
C HIS A 10 -15.70 5.06 -1.12
N VAL A 11 -14.79 5.36 -0.21
CA VAL A 11 -13.33 5.21 -0.41
C VAL A 11 -12.82 4.09 0.50
N GLY A 12 -12.36 3.01 -0.11
CA GLY A 12 -11.83 1.86 0.63
C GLY A 12 -10.45 2.11 1.21
N VAL A 13 -10.22 1.61 2.42
CA VAL A 13 -8.92 1.62 3.09
C VAL A 13 -8.74 0.31 3.85
N THR A 14 -7.49 -0.07 4.14
CA THR A 14 -7.22 -1.18 5.04
C THR A 14 -7.36 -0.73 6.49
N LEU A 15 -8.13 -1.45 7.29
CA LEU A 15 -8.36 -1.17 8.71
C LEU A 15 -7.03 -1.11 9.48
N GLY A 16 -6.83 -0.04 10.23
CA GLY A 16 -5.60 0.19 11.00
C GLY A 16 -4.37 0.54 10.14
N GLY A 17 -4.55 0.74 8.83
CA GLY A 17 -3.48 1.09 7.92
C GLY A 17 -3.21 2.59 7.85
N ILE A 18 -2.06 2.94 7.25
CA ILE A 18 -1.66 4.36 7.10
C ILE A 18 -2.67 5.18 6.26
N ALA A 19 -3.32 4.55 5.28
CA ALA A 19 -4.30 5.23 4.45
C ALA A 19 -5.54 5.65 5.25
N GLU A 20 -6.02 4.80 6.17
CA GLU A 20 -7.12 5.14 7.06
C GLU A 20 -6.78 6.36 7.90
N THR A 21 -5.65 6.31 8.63
CA THR A 21 -5.19 7.43 9.46
C THR A 21 -5.04 8.72 8.65
N LEU A 22 -4.41 8.64 7.48
CA LEU A 22 -4.19 9.79 6.60
C LEU A 22 -5.50 10.46 6.16
N LEU A 23 -6.49 9.67 5.79
CA LEU A 23 -7.78 10.20 5.33
C LEU A 23 -8.62 10.72 6.51
N GLU A 24 -8.57 10.07 7.67
CA GLU A 24 -9.20 10.55 8.91
C GLU A 24 -8.65 11.91 9.35
N GLU A 25 -7.32 12.06 9.37
CA GLU A 25 -6.66 13.33 9.68
C GLU A 25 -7.04 14.45 8.72
N ARG A 26 -7.40 14.10 7.49
CA ARG A 26 -7.89 15.03 6.48
C ARG A 26 -9.41 15.17 6.47
N HIS A 27 -10.08 14.66 7.50
CA HIS A 27 -11.53 14.79 7.71
C HIS A 27 -12.39 14.18 6.58
N PHE A 28 -11.95 13.07 5.99
CA PHE A 28 -12.79 12.29 5.09
C PHE A 28 -13.91 11.61 5.89
N THR A 29 -15.12 11.66 5.39
CA THR A 29 -16.31 11.08 6.03
C THR A 29 -16.85 9.85 5.29
N ASN A 30 -16.25 9.52 4.15
CA ASN A 30 -16.69 8.46 3.24
C ASN A 30 -15.73 7.26 3.21
N ILE A 31 -14.99 7.04 4.30
CA ILE A 31 -14.01 5.93 4.41
C ILE A 31 -14.75 4.63 4.69
N GLU A 32 -14.41 3.57 3.95
CA GLU A 32 -14.88 2.20 4.20
C GLU A 32 -13.71 1.27 4.47
N PRO A 33 -13.43 0.91 5.75
CA PRO A 33 -12.35 0.02 6.11
C PRO A 33 -12.64 -1.44 5.73
N SER A 34 -11.59 -2.19 5.43
CA SER A 34 -11.61 -3.65 5.25
C SER A 34 -10.44 -4.29 5.97
N LEU A 35 -10.61 -5.55 6.37
CA LEU A 35 -9.62 -6.27 7.18
C LEU A 35 -8.28 -6.46 6.45
N ASP A 36 -8.31 -6.68 5.14
CA ASP A 36 -7.12 -6.93 4.36
C ASP A 36 -7.23 -6.38 2.92
N MET A 37 -6.12 -6.45 2.20
CA MET A 37 -6.00 -5.92 0.84
C MET A 37 -6.85 -6.69 -0.18
N THR A 38 -7.01 -8.00 -0.02
CA THR A 38 -7.84 -8.80 -0.93
C THR A 38 -9.33 -8.52 -0.73
N ALA A 39 -9.76 -8.26 0.49
CA ALA A 39 -11.13 -7.80 0.77
C ALA A 39 -11.40 -6.44 0.10
N GLN A 40 -10.44 -5.52 0.15
CA GLN A 40 -10.53 -4.24 -0.57
C GLN A 40 -10.62 -4.44 -2.08
N ALA A 41 -9.75 -5.27 -2.64
CA ALA A 41 -9.77 -5.57 -4.06
C ALA A 41 -11.14 -6.12 -4.51
N ARG A 42 -11.73 -7.03 -3.73
CA ARG A 42 -13.07 -7.57 -4.01
C ARG A 42 -14.15 -6.50 -3.95
N LYS A 43 -14.10 -5.61 -2.96
CA LYS A 43 -15.06 -4.51 -2.83
C LYS A 43 -14.98 -3.58 -4.04
N LEU A 44 -13.79 -3.22 -4.48
CA LEU A 44 -13.59 -2.39 -5.66
C LEU A 44 -14.09 -3.12 -6.92
N ALA A 45 -13.73 -4.38 -7.11
CA ALA A 45 -14.15 -5.19 -8.26
C ALA A 45 -15.68 -5.34 -8.34
N ASN A 46 -16.37 -5.37 -7.21
CA ASN A 46 -17.82 -5.52 -7.11
C ASN A 46 -18.57 -4.18 -7.02
N GLY A 47 -17.89 -3.06 -7.14
CA GLY A 47 -18.49 -1.73 -7.07
C GLY A 47 -19.01 -1.32 -5.70
N ARG A 48 -18.55 -1.96 -4.63
CA ARG A 48 -18.93 -1.61 -3.25
C ARG A 48 -18.14 -0.43 -2.70
N VAL A 49 -16.99 -0.17 -3.26
CA VAL A 49 -16.23 1.07 -3.08
C VAL A 49 -15.92 1.66 -4.44
N ASP A 50 -15.86 2.98 -4.53
CA ASP A 50 -15.63 3.71 -5.78
C ASP A 50 -14.14 3.90 -6.05
N ALA A 51 -13.36 3.94 -4.99
CA ALA A 51 -11.92 4.08 -5.04
C ALA A 51 -11.28 3.37 -3.85
N TRP A 52 -9.99 3.13 -3.95
CA TRP A 52 -9.19 2.49 -2.92
C TRP A 52 -7.92 3.29 -2.68
N CYS A 53 -7.69 3.71 -1.44
CA CYS A 53 -6.48 4.38 -1.02
C CYS A 53 -5.54 3.36 -0.36
N GLY A 54 -4.34 3.21 -0.89
CA GLY A 54 -3.37 2.24 -0.39
C GLY A 54 -2.03 2.33 -1.12
N LEU A 55 -1.15 1.37 -0.85
CA LEU A 55 0.13 1.25 -1.54
C LEU A 55 -0.07 0.65 -2.94
N LYS A 56 0.46 1.30 -3.95
CA LYS A 56 0.30 0.90 -5.35
C LYS A 56 0.69 -0.57 -5.59
N GLN A 57 1.86 -0.99 -5.13
CA GLN A 57 2.36 -2.35 -5.35
C GLN A 57 1.46 -3.40 -4.66
N SER A 58 1.06 -3.13 -3.43
CA SER A 58 0.19 -4.03 -2.68
C SER A 58 -1.21 -4.11 -3.29
N ALA A 59 -1.73 -3.00 -3.81
CA ALA A 59 -3.01 -2.95 -4.49
C ALA A 59 -2.97 -3.79 -5.78
N SER A 60 -1.94 -3.63 -6.60
CA SER A 60 -1.76 -4.43 -7.82
C SER A 60 -1.68 -5.92 -7.53
N GLN A 61 -0.90 -6.31 -6.52
CA GLN A 61 -0.78 -7.71 -6.11
C GLN A 61 -2.11 -8.28 -5.61
N ALA A 62 -2.85 -7.54 -4.78
CA ALA A 62 -4.15 -7.99 -4.29
C ALA A 62 -5.17 -8.13 -5.42
N TRP A 63 -5.10 -7.28 -6.43
CA TRP A 63 -5.94 -7.35 -7.63
C TRP A 63 -5.67 -8.62 -8.43
N GLU A 64 -4.39 -8.97 -8.64
CA GLU A 64 -3.99 -10.23 -9.27
C GLU A 64 -4.45 -11.45 -8.46
N LEU A 65 -4.34 -11.40 -7.13
CA LEU A 65 -4.74 -12.48 -6.23
C LEU A 65 -6.25 -12.81 -6.32
N ILE A 66 -7.07 -11.84 -6.68
CA ILE A 66 -8.50 -12.10 -6.92
C ILE A 66 -8.82 -12.45 -8.39
N GLY A 67 -7.79 -12.72 -9.21
CA GLY A 67 -7.93 -13.15 -10.58
C GLY A 67 -8.19 -12.03 -11.60
N ARG A 68 -7.85 -10.79 -11.26
CA ARG A 68 -8.00 -9.62 -12.13
C ARG A 68 -6.67 -9.17 -12.72
N ASP A 69 -6.73 -8.52 -13.87
CA ASP A 69 -5.55 -7.90 -14.49
C ASP A 69 -5.31 -6.51 -13.88
N PRO A 70 -4.09 -6.20 -13.39
CA PRO A 70 -3.78 -4.88 -12.87
C PRO A 70 -4.00 -3.73 -13.86
N SER A 71 -3.96 -4.01 -15.17
CA SER A 71 -4.27 -3.01 -16.20
C SER A 71 -5.74 -2.55 -16.19
N ASP A 72 -6.63 -3.29 -15.54
CA ASP A 72 -8.03 -2.91 -15.37
C ASP A 72 -8.21 -1.80 -14.30
N MET A 73 -7.20 -1.56 -13.47
CA MET A 73 -7.24 -0.50 -12.46
C MET A 73 -6.67 0.79 -13.01
N GLU A 74 -7.44 1.86 -12.88
CA GLU A 74 -6.92 3.21 -13.09
C GLU A 74 -6.23 3.71 -11.82
N MET A 75 -4.97 4.10 -11.95
CA MET A 75 -4.21 4.67 -10.84
C MET A 75 -4.42 6.18 -10.77
N GLY A 76 -4.86 6.63 -9.62
CA GLY A 76 -4.97 8.05 -9.30
C GLY A 76 -3.62 8.69 -8.97
N ALA A 77 -3.67 9.87 -8.39
CA ALA A 77 -2.47 10.58 -7.97
C ALA A 77 -1.83 9.96 -6.74
N GLU A 78 -0.51 10.06 -6.68
CA GLU A 78 0.22 9.83 -5.45
C GLU A 78 -0.17 10.88 -4.40
N ILE A 79 -0.55 10.40 -3.20
CA ILE A 79 -0.97 11.27 -2.10
C ILE A 79 0.25 11.72 -1.29
N LEU A 80 1.12 10.75 -0.96
CA LEU A 80 2.41 11.00 -0.34
C LEU A 80 3.35 9.81 -0.55
N PRO A 81 4.67 10.03 -0.65
CA PRO A 81 5.63 8.95 -0.63
C PRO A 81 5.74 8.34 0.76
N VAL A 82 5.89 7.01 0.83
CA VAL A 82 6.09 6.29 2.09
C VAL A 82 7.37 5.47 2.04
N SER A 83 8.06 5.36 3.17
CA SER A 83 9.22 4.50 3.34
C SER A 83 8.83 3.24 4.08
N ILE A 84 9.35 2.11 3.62
CA ILE A 84 9.17 0.82 4.28
C ILE A 84 10.47 0.48 5.02
N TRP A 85 10.34 0.08 6.29
CA TRP A 85 11.45 -0.19 7.17
C TRP A 85 11.36 -1.61 7.73
N ILE A 86 12.53 -2.23 7.93
CA ILE A 86 12.62 -3.44 8.75
C ILE A 86 13.06 -3.01 10.13
N ALA A 87 12.26 -3.34 11.14
CA ALA A 87 12.56 -3.07 12.53
C ALA A 87 13.04 -4.34 13.24
N ALA A 88 14.08 -4.21 14.05
CA ALA A 88 14.52 -5.27 14.93
C ALA A 88 14.08 -4.97 16.37
N SER A 89 13.66 -6.01 17.11
CA SER A 89 13.37 -5.88 18.53
C SER A 89 14.65 -5.69 19.35
N LEU A 90 14.51 -5.11 20.55
CA LEU A 90 15.65 -4.83 21.44
C LEU A 90 16.56 -6.03 21.74
N PRO A 91 16.03 -7.28 21.91
CA PRO A 91 16.88 -8.45 22.14
C PRO A 91 17.74 -8.89 20.95
N VAL A 92 17.48 -8.38 19.74
CA VAL A 92 18.31 -8.75 18.57
C VAL A 92 19.71 -8.16 18.75
N PRO A 93 20.79 -8.98 18.63
CA PRO A 93 22.16 -8.49 18.80
C PRO A 93 22.47 -7.33 17.85
N PRO A 94 23.14 -6.25 18.35
CA PRO A 94 23.46 -5.07 17.54
C PRO A 94 24.33 -5.37 16.31
N ASP A 95 25.23 -6.34 16.39
CA ASP A 95 26.07 -6.78 15.26
C ASP A 95 25.25 -7.42 14.16
N LEU A 96 24.18 -8.18 14.49
CA LEU A 96 23.25 -8.71 13.50
C LEU A 96 22.45 -7.61 12.81
N VAL A 97 22.00 -6.62 13.58
CA VAL A 97 21.29 -5.45 13.01
C VAL A 97 22.19 -4.71 12.03
N GLU A 98 23.46 -4.51 12.38
CA GLU A 98 24.43 -3.84 11.52
C GLU A 98 24.76 -4.64 10.27
N GLU A 99 24.85 -5.96 10.38
CA GLU A 99 25.02 -6.87 9.24
C GLU A 99 23.84 -6.78 8.27
N LEU A 100 22.60 -6.79 8.78
CA LEU A 100 21.40 -6.62 7.97
C LEU A 100 21.39 -5.27 7.26
N ARG A 101 21.76 -4.19 7.98
CA ARG A 101 21.82 -2.84 7.39
C ARG A 101 22.81 -2.80 6.22
N ARG A 102 23.99 -3.38 6.36
CA ARG A 102 24.99 -3.46 5.30
C ARG A 102 24.50 -4.24 4.09
N ARG A 103 23.86 -5.39 4.32
CA ARG A 103 23.34 -6.22 3.24
C ARG A 103 22.20 -5.54 2.49
N PHE A 104 21.29 -4.89 3.19
CA PHE A 104 20.23 -4.09 2.55
C PHE A 104 20.80 -2.94 1.74
N ALA A 105 21.76 -2.20 2.29
CA ALA A 105 22.41 -1.12 1.55
C ALA A 105 23.09 -1.63 0.27
N ALA A 106 23.72 -2.82 0.31
CA ALA A 106 24.31 -3.44 -0.87
C ALA A 106 23.25 -3.80 -1.92
N LEU A 107 22.12 -4.38 -1.50
CA LEU A 107 21.00 -4.73 -2.40
C LEU A 107 20.33 -3.49 -3.01
N GLN A 108 20.32 -2.38 -2.31
CA GLN A 108 19.86 -1.10 -2.87
C GLN A 108 20.84 -0.57 -3.93
N ARG A 109 22.13 -0.61 -3.64
CA ARG A 109 23.17 -0.11 -4.56
C ARG A 109 23.28 -0.93 -5.84
N ASP A 110 23.11 -2.25 -5.78
CA ASP A 110 23.21 -3.13 -6.95
C ASP A 110 21.91 -3.20 -7.77
N GLY A 111 20.87 -2.53 -7.34
CA GLY A 111 19.57 -2.47 -8.03
C GLY A 111 18.66 -3.67 -7.80
N THR A 112 19.01 -4.61 -6.91
CA THR A 112 18.19 -5.80 -6.62
C THR A 112 16.82 -5.44 -6.09
N ILE A 113 16.75 -4.52 -5.10
CA ILE A 113 15.48 -4.07 -4.52
C ILE A 113 14.62 -3.38 -5.59
N ALA A 114 15.21 -2.50 -6.39
CA ALA A 114 14.48 -1.82 -7.46
C ALA A 114 13.91 -2.83 -8.48
N ARG A 115 14.64 -3.89 -8.82
CA ARG A 115 14.14 -4.94 -9.71
C ARG A 115 12.97 -5.72 -9.10
N ILE A 116 13.05 -6.04 -7.82
CA ILE A 116 11.96 -6.74 -7.10
C ILE A 116 10.69 -5.88 -7.15
N PHE A 117 10.78 -4.60 -6.80
CA PHE A 117 9.62 -3.70 -6.82
C PHE A 117 9.10 -3.43 -8.23
N SER A 118 9.94 -3.38 -9.25
CA SER A 118 9.49 -3.21 -10.64
C SER A 118 8.79 -4.46 -11.20
N GLY A 119 9.08 -5.63 -10.67
CA GLY A 119 8.37 -6.88 -10.98
C GLY A 119 7.00 -7.00 -10.30
N LEU A 120 6.73 -6.19 -9.28
CA LEU A 120 5.42 -6.09 -8.62
C LEU A 120 4.58 -5.06 -9.38
N ARG A 121 3.61 -5.54 -10.11
CA ARG A 121 2.71 -4.70 -10.91
C ARG A 121 1.50 -4.26 -10.11
#